data_19f2732fddfa68ec086f67cb19ff87b0
#
_entry.id   19f2732fddfa68ec086f67cb19ff87b0
#
_cell.length_a   1.000
_cell.length_b   1.000
_cell.length_c   1.000
_cell.angle_alpha   90.00
_cell.angle_beta   90.00
_cell.angle_gamma   90.00
#
_symmetry.space_group_name_H-M   'P 1'
#
loop_
_entity.id
_entity.type
_entity.pdbx_description
1 polymer ?
#
loop_
_entity_poly.entity_id
_entity_poly.type
_entity_poly.pdbx_seq_one_letter_code
_entity_poly.pdbx_strand_id
1 'polypeptide(L)'
;MIQILKNPQTESYIKAKEVALSGTLPLHWIPSDTGLFYYSHTLIARPEFLYYSHPVSAHADLFVAAIGETLNANDLADNGFHVIRASINVVHPSKGEQFSEPHVDHSFPHVNLLMYFTDVGGRTFCEKEEHDPQEDDVILFKGEHYMERPKRDRRVILVSTLQIY
;
A
#
# COMPACT_ATOMS: atom_id res chain seq x y z
N MET A 1 -2.83 -3.61 -15.78
CA MET A 1 -1.73 -2.66 -16.18
C MET A 1 -1.26 -1.90 -14.94
N ILE A 2 0.05 -1.86 -14.70
CA ILE A 2 0.68 -1.06 -13.63
C ILE A 2 1.01 0.33 -14.18
N GLN A 3 0.51 1.37 -13.55
CA GLN A 3 0.84 2.76 -13.83
C GLN A 3 1.80 3.26 -12.75
N ILE A 4 2.98 3.74 -13.15
CA ILE A 4 3.93 4.41 -12.25
C ILE A 4 3.50 5.87 -12.15
N LEU A 5 3.28 6.36 -10.94
CA LEU A 5 2.86 7.72 -10.67
C LEU A 5 4.06 8.58 -10.27
N LYS A 6 3.99 9.86 -10.65
CA LYS A 6 4.90 10.88 -10.12
C LYS A 6 4.62 11.03 -8.62
N ASN A 7 5.63 10.86 -7.78
CA ASN A 7 5.57 11.19 -6.36
C ASN A 7 6.02 12.65 -6.17
N PRO A 8 5.13 13.56 -5.75
CA PRO A 8 5.47 14.96 -5.58
C PRO A 8 6.34 15.22 -4.34
N GLN A 9 6.55 14.22 -3.48
CA GLN A 9 7.30 14.30 -2.23
C GLN A 9 6.90 15.53 -1.37
N THR A 10 5.60 15.72 -1.23
CA THR A 10 5.03 16.81 -0.43
C THR A 10 5.38 16.69 1.05
N GLU A 11 5.09 17.72 1.82
CA GLU A 11 5.30 17.70 3.28
C GLU A 11 4.48 16.57 3.94
N SER A 12 3.25 16.33 3.47
CA SER A 12 2.41 15.22 3.95
C SER A 12 3.03 13.87 3.64
N TYR A 13 3.58 13.68 2.43
CA TYR A 13 4.27 12.44 2.06
C TYR A 13 5.52 12.22 2.91
N ILE A 14 6.36 13.23 3.09
CA ILE A 14 7.60 13.13 3.89
C ILE A 14 7.27 12.76 5.33
N LYS A 15 6.30 13.42 5.96
CA LYS A 15 5.84 13.10 7.31
C LYS A 15 5.23 11.70 7.42
N ALA A 16 4.43 11.29 6.41
CA ALA A 16 3.85 9.95 6.37
C ALA A 16 4.94 8.87 6.30
N LYS A 17 5.97 9.08 5.48
CA LYS A 17 7.15 8.21 5.39
C LYS A 17 7.91 8.15 6.72
N GLU A 18 8.17 9.29 7.35
CA GLU A 18 8.81 9.34 8.68
C GLU A 18 8.01 8.53 9.72
N VAL A 19 6.70 8.70 9.77
CA VAL A 19 5.81 7.93 10.66
C VAL A 19 5.88 6.44 10.33
N ALA A 20 5.81 6.05 9.06
CA ALA A 20 5.84 4.65 8.63
C ALA A 20 7.18 3.96 8.97
N LEU A 21 8.30 4.69 8.89
CA LEU A 21 9.64 4.19 9.19
C LEU A 21 10.01 4.29 10.67
N SER A 22 9.26 5.08 11.46
CA SER A 22 9.49 5.21 12.89
C SER A 22 9.24 3.88 13.60
N GLY A 23 9.96 3.60 14.66
CA GLY A 23 9.70 2.45 15.52
C GLY A 23 8.47 2.60 16.43
N THR A 24 7.63 3.62 16.23
CA THR A 24 6.54 4.00 17.15
C THR A 24 5.16 3.53 16.71
N LEU A 25 4.99 3.14 15.42
CA LEU A 25 3.71 2.57 14.96
C LEU A 25 3.47 1.21 15.62
N PRO A 26 2.30 1.00 16.25
CA PRO A 26 1.91 -0.32 16.72
C PRO A 26 1.63 -1.22 15.53
N LEU A 27 2.47 -2.23 15.34
CA LEU A 27 2.36 -3.21 14.27
C LEU A 27 1.76 -4.51 14.81
N HIS A 28 0.74 -5.01 14.12
CA HIS A 28 0.11 -6.29 14.42
C HIS A 28 0.60 -7.36 13.45
N TRP A 29 0.96 -8.53 13.97
CA TRP A 29 1.28 -9.68 13.15
C TRP A 29 0.03 -10.19 12.43
N ILE A 30 0.11 -10.32 11.11
CA ILE A 30 -0.97 -10.84 10.29
C ILE A 30 -0.54 -12.22 9.79
N PRO A 31 -1.18 -13.29 10.31
CA PRO A 31 -1.03 -14.61 9.72
C PRO A 31 -1.67 -14.56 8.33
N SER A 32 -0.91 -14.92 7.32
CA SER A 32 -1.42 -14.97 5.97
C SER A 32 -1.71 -16.41 5.59
N ASP A 33 -2.94 -16.69 5.20
CA ASP A 33 -3.32 -17.95 4.55
C ASP A 33 -2.63 -18.08 3.18
N THR A 34 -2.06 -16.98 2.68
CA THR A 34 -1.35 -16.88 1.40
C THR A 34 0.17 -17.07 1.52
N GLY A 35 0.67 -17.66 2.60
CA GLY A 35 2.08 -18.01 2.79
C GLY A 35 3.01 -16.87 3.19
N LEU A 36 2.68 -15.62 2.90
CA LEU A 36 3.44 -14.44 3.32
C LEU A 36 2.87 -13.83 4.59
N PHE A 37 3.40 -14.17 5.75
CA PHE A 37 3.13 -13.41 6.97
C PHE A 37 3.81 -12.03 6.92
N TYR A 38 3.17 -11.03 7.51
CA TYR A 38 3.66 -9.67 7.57
C TYR A 38 3.15 -8.96 8.82
N TYR A 39 3.70 -7.82 9.13
CA TYR A 39 3.17 -6.92 10.15
C TYR A 39 2.39 -5.80 9.51
N SER A 40 1.31 -5.37 10.13
CA SER A 40 0.45 -4.32 9.59
C SER A 40 0.00 -3.34 10.68
N HIS A 41 -0.09 -2.07 10.31
CA HIS A 41 -0.81 -1.03 11.03
C HIS A 41 -1.97 -0.55 10.17
N THR A 42 -3.19 -0.81 10.61
CA THR A 42 -4.38 -0.36 9.89
C THR A 42 -4.60 1.13 10.10
N LEU A 43 -4.69 1.89 9.01
CA LEU A 43 -5.03 3.31 8.99
C LEU A 43 -6.53 3.52 8.78
N ILE A 44 -7.07 2.86 7.76
CA ILE A 44 -8.49 2.84 7.41
C ILE A 44 -8.92 1.38 7.29
N ALA A 45 -9.94 1.01 8.07
CA ALA A 45 -10.44 -0.35 8.14
C ALA A 45 -11.15 -0.78 6.85
N ARG A 46 -11.08 -2.06 6.52
CA ARG A 46 -11.83 -2.67 5.41
C ARG A 46 -13.33 -2.60 5.66
N PRO A 47 -14.15 -2.22 4.65
CA PRO A 47 -15.61 -2.19 4.79
C PRO A 47 -16.20 -3.57 5.05
N GLU A 48 -15.56 -4.65 4.61
CA GLU A 48 -16.01 -6.04 4.84
C GLU A 48 -16.00 -6.41 6.33
N PHE A 49 -15.16 -5.77 7.14
CA PHE A 49 -15.10 -6.04 8.57
C PHE A 49 -16.09 -5.19 9.39
N LEU A 50 -16.39 -3.98 8.92
CA LEU A 50 -17.13 -2.98 9.69
C LEU A 50 -18.30 -2.36 8.91
N TYR A 51 -18.65 -2.94 7.74
CA TYR A 51 -19.71 -2.50 6.83
C TYR A 51 -19.49 -1.13 6.18
N TYR A 52 -18.43 -0.40 6.55
CA TYR A 52 -18.02 0.86 5.94
C TYR A 52 -16.54 1.15 6.21
N SER A 53 -15.93 1.90 5.32
CA SER A 53 -14.55 2.38 5.50
C SER A 53 -14.53 3.50 6.52
N HIS A 54 -13.65 3.42 7.53
CA HIS A 54 -13.45 4.53 8.46
C HIS A 54 -12.04 4.54 9.05
N PRO A 55 -11.54 5.72 9.43
CA PRO A 55 -10.26 5.85 10.10
C PRO A 55 -10.25 5.11 11.44
N VAL A 56 -9.21 4.32 11.69
CA VAL A 56 -8.97 3.61 12.95
C VAL A 56 -7.63 3.97 13.59
N SER A 57 -6.84 4.81 12.92
CA SER A 57 -5.56 5.31 13.38
C SER A 57 -5.56 6.83 13.45
N ALA A 58 -4.89 7.40 14.46
CA ALA A 58 -4.67 8.84 14.57
C ALA A 58 -3.83 9.41 13.40
N HIS A 59 -3.15 8.56 12.64
CA HIS A 59 -2.35 8.97 11.48
C HIS A 59 -3.12 8.89 10.15
N ALA A 60 -4.37 8.42 10.15
CA ALA A 60 -5.14 8.19 8.90
C ALA A 60 -5.18 9.42 8.00
N ASP A 61 -5.52 10.60 8.55
CA ASP A 61 -5.65 11.84 7.77
C ASP A 61 -4.34 12.25 7.08
N LEU A 62 -3.19 12.03 7.74
CA LEU A 62 -1.88 12.31 7.16
C LEU A 62 -1.61 11.47 5.92
N PHE A 63 -1.91 10.17 5.97
CA PHE A 63 -1.73 9.27 4.83
C PHE A 63 -2.75 9.52 3.72
N VAL A 64 -3.99 9.86 4.07
CA VAL A 64 -5.02 10.27 3.09
C VAL A 64 -4.59 11.55 2.36
N ALA A 65 -4.01 12.52 3.07
CA ALA A 65 -3.47 13.73 2.45
C ALA A 65 -2.35 13.39 1.46
N ALA A 66 -1.38 12.55 1.84
CA ALA A 66 -0.29 12.13 0.94
C ALA A 66 -0.81 11.39 -0.31
N ILE A 67 -1.84 10.52 -0.16
CA ILE A 67 -2.52 9.88 -1.28
C ILE A 67 -3.15 10.92 -2.20
N GLY A 68 -3.96 11.84 -1.64
CA GLY A 68 -4.67 12.85 -2.41
C GLY A 68 -3.73 13.78 -3.18
N GLU A 69 -2.66 14.25 -2.54
CA GLU A 69 -1.63 15.09 -3.17
C GLU A 69 -0.90 14.35 -4.31
N THR A 70 -0.66 13.05 -4.14
CA THR A 70 -0.08 12.21 -5.21
C THR A 70 -1.06 12.04 -6.38
N LEU A 71 -2.33 11.75 -6.11
CA LEU A 71 -3.34 11.63 -7.16
C LEU A 71 -3.52 12.94 -7.93
N ASN A 72 -3.58 14.08 -7.23
CA ASN A 72 -3.67 15.41 -7.83
C ASN A 72 -2.45 15.72 -8.71
N ALA A 73 -1.24 15.37 -8.29
CA ALA A 73 -0.01 15.58 -9.07
C ALA A 73 0.05 14.75 -10.36
N ASN A 74 -0.88 13.80 -10.54
CA ASN A 74 -1.02 12.93 -11.69
C ASN A 74 -2.36 13.09 -12.43
N ASP A 75 -3.11 14.16 -12.15
CA ASP A 75 -4.42 14.48 -12.76
C ASP A 75 -5.45 13.35 -12.61
N LEU A 76 -5.41 12.64 -11.48
CA LEU A 76 -6.26 11.46 -11.21
C LEU A 76 -7.38 11.73 -10.20
N ALA A 77 -7.44 12.91 -9.61
CA ALA A 77 -8.41 13.22 -8.56
C ALA A 77 -9.32 14.41 -8.89
N ASP A 78 -9.46 14.78 -10.16
CA ASP A 78 -10.25 15.95 -10.59
C ASP A 78 -11.72 15.91 -10.14
N ASN A 79 -12.30 14.71 -10.07
CA ASN A 79 -13.67 14.48 -9.61
C ASN A 79 -13.73 13.90 -8.18
N GLY A 80 -12.59 13.85 -7.50
CA GLY A 80 -12.46 13.31 -6.15
C GLY A 80 -12.07 11.82 -6.09
N PHE A 81 -11.78 11.37 -4.89
CA PHE A 81 -11.46 9.98 -4.60
C PHE A 81 -11.98 9.59 -3.21
N HIS A 82 -12.10 8.28 -2.99
CA HIS A 82 -12.43 7.72 -1.68
C HIS A 82 -11.44 6.60 -1.33
N VAL A 83 -10.85 6.67 -0.14
CA VAL A 83 -9.99 5.59 0.38
C VAL A 83 -10.87 4.54 1.02
N ILE A 84 -10.93 3.36 0.42
CA ILE A 84 -11.72 2.23 0.91
C ILE A 84 -11.01 1.54 2.07
N ARG A 85 -9.69 1.38 1.94
CA ARG A 85 -8.80 0.77 2.91
C ARG A 85 -7.41 1.40 2.81
N ALA A 86 -6.72 1.52 3.95
CA ALA A 86 -5.30 1.86 3.96
C ALA A 86 -4.59 1.18 5.14
N SER A 87 -3.37 0.69 4.91
CA SER A 87 -2.51 0.13 5.95
C SER A 87 -1.04 0.29 5.62
N ILE A 88 -0.21 0.39 6.66
CA ILE A 88 1.23 0.26 6.55
C ILE A 88 1.58 -1.21 6.76
N ASN A 89 2.15 -1.83 5.74
CA ASN A 89 2.60 -3.21 5.81
C ASN A 89 4.13 -3.27 5.89
N VAL A 90 4.63 -4.13 6.78
CA VAL A 90 6.05 -4.40 6.98
C VAL A 90 6.30 -5.87 6.72
N VAL A 91 7.06 -6.16 5.68
CA VAL A 91 7.43 -7.53 5.27
C VAL A 91 8.93 -7.72 5.46
N HIS A 92 9.32 -8.78 6.13
CA HIS A 92 10.72 -9.13 6.33
C HIS A 92 11.21 -10.19 5.34
N PRO A 93 12.50 -10.21 4.98
CA PRO A 93 13.10 -11.33 4.28
C PRO A 93 12.88 -12.63 5.05
N SER A 94 12.69 -13.73 4.33
CA SER A 94 12.57 -15.07 4.92
C SER A 94 13.08 -16.12 3.94
N LYS A 95 13.50 -17.26 4.47
CA LYS A 95 13.85 -18.45 3.67
C LYS A 95 12.63 -19.28 3.24
N GLY A 96 11.45 -18.98 3.79
CA GLY A 96 10.19 -19.65 3.46
C GLY A 96 9.62 -19.21 2.10
N GLU A 97 8.28 -19.20 2.00
CA GLU A 97 7.57 -18.76 0.80
C GLU A 97 8.06 -17.39 0.32
N GLN A 98 8.38 -17.32 -0.98
CA GLN A 98 8.93 -16.12 -1.59
C GLN A 98 7.85 -15.21 -2.19
N PHE A 99 6.66 -15.75 -2.48
CA PHE A 99 5.57 -15.03 -3.11
C PHE A 99 4.30 -15.15 -2.27
N SER A 100 3.49 -14.09 -2.24
CA SER A 100 2.11 -14.21 -1.79
C SER A 100 1.28 -14.92 -2.86
N GLU A 101 0.17 -15.54 -2.48
CA GLU A 101 -0.77 -16.04 -3.47
C GLU A 101 -1.40 -14.90 -4.25
N PRO A 102 -1.68 -15.09 -5.56
CA PRO A 102 -2.46 -14.16 -6.35
C PRO A 102 -3.84 -13.93 -5.73
N HIS A 103 -4.24 -12.67 -5.61
CA HIS A 103 -5.53 -12.29 -5.04
C HIS A 103 -6.03 -10.94 -5.57
N VAL A 104 -7.30 -10.68 -5.33
CA VAL A 104 -7.95 -9.38 -5.52
C VAL A 104 -8.42 -8.90 -4.15
N ASP A 105 -8.18 -7.63 -3.80
CA ASP A 105 -8.46 -7.11 -2.46
C ASP A 105 -9.94 -7.07 -2.08
N HIS A 106 -10.83 -6.76 -3.04
CA HIS A 106 -12.27 -6.63 -2.82
C HIS A 106 -13.06 -7.26 -3.97
N SER A 107 -14.28 -7.72 -3.70
CA SER A 107 -15.19 -8.29 -4.70
C SER A 107 -15.88 -7.22 -5.59
N PHE A 108 -15.68 -5.95 -5.32
CA PHE A 108 -16.24 -4.83 -6.07
C PHE A 108 -15.12 -4.02 -6.77
N PRO A 109 -15.45 -3.18 -7.78
CA PRO A 109 -14.46 -2.40 -8.52
C PRO A 109 -13.68 -1.43 -7.61
N HIS A 110 -12.35 -1.49 -7.69
CA HIS A 110 -11.43 -0.62 -6.97
C HIS A 110 -10.10 -0.51 -7.73
N VAL A 111 -9.26 0.40 -7.31
CA VAL A 111 -7.86 0.49 -7.72
C VAL A 111 -6.97 0.31 -6.51
N ASN A 112 -5.79 -0.27 -6.70
CA ASN A 112 -4.75 -0.38 -5.68
C ASN A 112 -3.74 0.74 -5.90
N LEU A 113 -3.37 1.43 -4.82
CA LEU A 113 -2.26 2.37 -4.80
C LEU A 113 -1.25 1.91 -3.75
N LEU A 114 0.00 1.76 -4.16
CA LEU A 114 1.11 1.40 -3.30
C LEU A 114 2.13 2.53 -3.28
N MET A 115 2.63 2.89 -2.08
CA MET A 115 3.77 3.79 -1.90
C MET A 115 4.88 3.03 -1.19
N TYR A 116 6.05 2.93 -1.82
CA TYR A 116 7.20 2.21 -1.28
C TYR A 116 8.11 3.15 -0.50
N PHE A 117 8.27 2.91 0.79
CA PHE A 117 9.11 3.74 1.66
C PHE A 117 10.54 3.23 1.80
N THR A 118 10.85 2.06 1.23
CA THR A 118 12.18 1.43 1.30
C THR A 118 12.56 0.78 -0.01
N ASP A 119 13.85 0.82 -0.34
CA ASP A 119 14.47 0.11 -1.47
C ASP A 119 15.15 -1.19 -0.99
N VAL A 120 14.39 -2.27 -0.94
CA VAL A 120 14.90 -3.56 -0.44
C VAL A 120 14.62 -4.73 -1.38
N GLY A 121 14.11 -4.43 -2.57
CA GLY A 121 13.66 -5.40 -3.55
C GLY A 121 12.36 -6.09 -3.15
N GLY A 122 11.96 -7.09 -3.92
CA GLY A 122 10.67 -7.75 -3.77
C GLY A 122 9.62 -7.13 -4.68
N ARG A 123 9.49 -7.69 -5.89
CA ARG A 123 8.63 -7.18 -6.95
C ARG A 123 7.16 -7.30 -6.60
N THR A 124 6.37 -6.41 -7.18
CA THR A 124 4.91 -6.52 -7.26
C THR A 124 4.51 -6.95 -8.66
N PHE A 125 3.63 -7.94 -8.74
CA PHE A 125 3.11 -8.49 -9.98
C PHE A 125 1.62 -8.17 -10.07
N CYS A 126 1.17 -7.73 -11.23
CA CYS A 126 -0.22 -7.51 -11.56
C CYS A 126 -0.50 -8.06 -12.96
N GLU A 127 -1.29 -9.12 -13.04
CA GLU A 127 -1.55 -9.83 -14.30
C GLU A 127 -0.25 -10.29 -14.98
N LYS A 128 0.15 -9.63 -16.08
CA LYS A 128 1.35 -9.95 -16.88
C LYS A 128 2.50 -8.94 -16.67
N GLU A 129 2.30 -7.96 -15.82
CA GLU A 129 3.26 -6.90 -15.57
C GLU A 129 3.91 -7.06 -14.21
N GLU A 130 5.12 -6.57 -14.09
CA GLU A 130 5.86 -6.53 -12.84
C GLU A 130 6.48 -5.15 -12.59
N HIS A 131 6.62 -4.81 -11.32
CA HIS A 131 7.30 -3.61 -10.86
C HIS A 131 8.37 -4.00 -9.85
N ASP A 132 9.63 -3.64 -10.12
CA ASP A 132 10.75 -3.77 -9.17
C ASP A 132 10.89 -2.46 -8.40
N PRO A 133 10.43 -2.39 -7.14
CA PRO A 133 10.24 -1.13 -6.45
C PRO A 133 11.55 -0.49 -6.04
N GLN A 134 11.60 0.83 -6.19
CA GLN A 134 12.59 1.70 -5.58
C GLN A 134 11.96 2.48 -4.44
N GLU A 135 12.81 3.05 -3.56
CA GLU A 135 12.33 3.98 -2.52
C GLU A 135 11.62 5.18 -3.17
N ASP A 136 10.51 5.57 -2.59
CA ASP A 136 9.63 6.65 -3.04
C ASP A 136 8.83 6.37 -4.33
N ASP A 137 8.89 5.16 -4.88
CA ASP A 137 8.01 4.77 -5.96
C ASP A 137 6.55 4.75 -5.50
N VAL A 138 5.67 5.18 -6.40
CA VAL A 138 4.22 5.06 -6.26
C VAL A 138 3.66 4.38 -7.49
N ILE A 139 2.87 3.33 -7.29
CA ILE A 139 2.18 2.62 -8.38
C ILE A 139 0.69 2.54 -8.15
N LEU A 140 -0.05 2.55 -9.26
CA LEU A 140 -1.50 2.36 -9.32
C LEU A 140 -1.81 1.20 -10.25
N PHE A 141 -2.69 0.28 -9.85
CA PHE A 141 -3.11 -0.86 -10.69
C PHE A 141 -4.50 -1.38 -10.31
N LYS A 142 -5.04 -2.26 -11.15
CA LYS A 142 -6.32 -2.97 -10.94
C LYS A 142 -6.13 -4.46 -11.18
N GLY A 143 -6.95 -5.26 -10.51
CA GLY A 143 -7.05 -6.70 -10.77
C GLY A 143 -6.22 -7.57 -9.85
N GLU A 144 -6.05 -8.83 -10.28
CA GLU A 144 -5.30 -9.83 -9.53
C GLU A 144 -3.82 -9.45 -9.45
N HIS A 145 -3.28 -9.58 -8.25
CA HIS A 145 -1.90 -9.25 -7.98
C HIS A 145 -1.29 -10.12 -6.88
N TYR A 146 0.03 -10.15 -6.84
CA TYR A 146 0.81 -10.78 -5.78
C TYR A 146 2.16 -10.10 -5.62
N MET A 147 2.86 -10.40 -4.52
CA MET A 147 4.12 -9.76 -4.17
C MET A 147 5.21 -10.78 -3.88
N GLU A 148 6.43 -10.47 -4.32
CA GLU A 148 7.66 -11.15 -3.91
C GLU A 148 8.13 -10.61 -2.55
N ARG A 149 8.73 -11.46 -1.71
CA ARG A 149 9.40 -11.03 -0.47
C ARG A 149 10.55 -10.07 -0.77
N PRO A 150 10.82 -9.11 0.15
CA PRO A 150 12.02 -8.31 0.06
C PRO A 150 13.27 -9.18 0.19
N LYS A 151 14.36 -8.77 -0.48
CA LYS A 151 15.59 -9.56 -0.62
C LYS A 151 16.67 -9.20 0.41
N ARG A 152 16.67 -7.95 0.91
CA ARG A 152 17.77 -7.42 1.71
C ARG A 152 17.38 -7.09 3.14
N ASP A 153 16.32 -6.30 3.33
CA ASP A 153 15.85 -5.79 4.62
C ASP A 153 14.31 -5.74 4.61
N ARG A 154 13.71 -5.20 5.66
CA ARG A 154 12.26 -5.04 5.77
C ARG A 154 11.72 -4.08 4.71
N ARG A 155 10.74 -4.53 3.95
CA ARG A 155 9.95 -3.64 3.10
C ARG A 155 8.87 -2.96 3.91
N VAL A 156 8.85 -1.64 3.89
CA VAL A 156 7.78 -0.82 4.47
C VAL A 156 7.02 -0.16 3.32
N ILE A 157 5.72 -0.38 3.29
CA ILE A 157 4.87 0.04 2.18
C ILE A 157 3.51 0.49 2.69
N LEU A 158 2.98 1.60 2.15
CA LEU A 158 1.57 1.92 2.24
C LEU A 158 0.82 1.11 1.19
N VAL A 159 -0.17 0.34 1.62
CA VAL A 159 -1.12 -0.35 0.76
C VAL A 159 -2.48 0.30 0.93
N SER A 160 -3.06 0.79 -0.15
CA SER A 160 -4.40 1.38 -0.14
C SER A 160 -5.23 0.93 -1.32
N THR A 161 -6.53 0.80 -1.09
CA THR A 161 -7.53 0.56 -2.14
C THR A 161 -8.45 1.76 -2.22
N LEU A 162 -8.74 2.19 -3.44
CA LEU A 162 -9.40 3.46 -3.73
C LEU A 162 -10.55 3.29 -4.72
N GLN A 163 -11.53 4.20 -4.62
CA GLN A 163 -12.39 4.60 -5.74
C GLN A 163 -11.94 5.98 -6.21
N ILE A 164 -11.74 6.13 -7.52
CA ILE A 164 -11.41 7.41 -8.18
C ILE A 164 -12.59 7.74 -9.09
N TYR A 165 -13.13 8.96 -9.01
CA TYR A 165 -14.35 9.40 -9.69
C TYR A 165 -14.04 10.23 -10.94
#